data_acda45c0fbdd8bfe8a7cf267ddfa0d79
#
_entry.id   acda45c0fbdd8bfe8a7cf267ddfa0d79
#
_cell.length_a   1.000
_cell.length_b   1.000
_cell.length_c   1.000
_cell.angle_alpha   90.00
_cell.angle_beta   90.00
_cell.angle_gamma   90.00
#
_symmetry.space_group_name_H-M   'P 1'
#
loop_
_entity.id
_entity.type
_entity.pdbx_description
1 polymer ?
#
loop_
_entity_poly.entity_id
_entity_poly.type
_entity_poly.pdbx_seq_one_letter_code
_entity_poly.pdbx_strand_id
1 'polypeptide(L)'
;MQITIRFFANHREIVGQAQQTRTLDPGTTLGMLWEQLISEHPRLQGYTGRVLLAVNQEFGTAATELHDGDEVAFIPPVSGGSSDLPEPFVITAEPLDPAPLLALVQTPADGAVVTFAGVARDNFGGRATARLSYEAYTEMAVPVLRQIAGEAQARWEIGRVAVHHRIGVLEIGATAVLVVVAAPHRHAAFEAAEYIMDRIKEIAPIWKREHWADGTEEWRE
;
A
#
# COMPACT_ATOMS: atom_id res chain seq x y z
N MET A 1 -36.91 -14.15 -3.99
CA MET A 1 -36.52 -13.22 -5.05
C MET A 1 -35.38 -13.82 -5.86
N GLN A 2 -35.34 -13.57 -7.15
CA GLN A 2 -34.25 -14.06 -8.03
C GLN A 2 -33.37 -12.89 -8.46
N ILE A 3 -32.05 -13.04 -8.36
CA ILE A 3 -31.08 -12.02 -8.75
C ILE A 3 -30.04 -12.60 -9.69
N THR A 4 -29.33 -11.73 -10.38
CA THR A 4 -28.17 -12.08 -11.22
C THR A 4 -26.90 -11.50 -10.61
N ILE A 5 -25.89 -12.34 -10.34
CA ILE A 5 -24.59 -11.91 -9.80
C ILE A 5 -23.56 -11.89 -10.92
N ARG A 6 -22.81 -10.81 -11.05
CA ARG A 6 -21.71 -10.63 -12.01
C ARG A 6 -20.35 -10.70 -11.30
N PHE A 7 -19.44 -11.49 -11.82
CA PHE A 7 -18.07 -11.62 -11.32
C PHE A 7 -17.07 -11.14 -12.37
N PHE A 8 -16.10 -10.33 -11.92
CA PHE A 8 -15.07 -9.74 -12.78
C PHE A 8 -13.66 -10.20 -12.36
N ALA A 9 -12.72 -10.16 -13.29
CA ALA A 9 -11.29 -10.43 -13.06
C ALA A 9 -11.06 -11.61 -12.09
N ASN A 10 -10.32 -11.41 -11.01
CA ASN A 10 -9.98 -12.46 -10.04
C ASN A 10 -11.19 -13.11 -9.37
N HIS A 11 -12.29 -12.39 -9.15
CA HIS A 11 -13.51 -13.00 -8.59
C HIS A 11 -14.10 -14.03 -9.56
N ARG A 12 -14.08 -13.76 -10.88
CA ARG A 12 -14.50 -14.72 -11.90
C ARG A 12 -13.62 -15.99 -11.90
N GLU A 13 -12.31 -15.84 -11.70
CA GLU A 13 -11.39 -16.99 -11.63
C GLU A 13 -11.61 -17.81 -10.36
N ILE A 14 -11.91 -17.17 -9.22
CA ILE A 14 -12.17 -17.86 -7.95
C ILE A 14 -13.49 -18.62 -7.99
N VAL A 15 -14.55 -18.00 -8.52
CA VAL A 15 -15.90 -18.58 -8.61
C VAL A 15 -16.02 -19.54 -9.79
N GLY A 16 -15.19 -19.39 -10.82
CA GLY A 16 -15.17 -20.23 -12.01
C GLY A 16 -16.20 -19.85 -13.10
N GLN A 17 -16.95 -18.75 -12.90
CA GLN A 17 -17.97 -18.28 -13.86
C GLN A 17 -18.12 -16.75 -13.82
N ALA A 18 -18.52 -16.16 -14.95
CA ALA A 18 -18.66 -14.70 -15.08
C ALA A 18 -20.01 -14.20 -14.54
N GLN A 19 -21.00 -15.08 -14.46
CA GLN A 19 -22.36 -14.75 -14.06
C GLN A 19 -23.02 -15.94 -13.38
N GLN A 20 -23.84 -15.67 -12.37
CA GLN A 20 -24.63 -16.67 -11.65
C GLN A 20 -26.02 -16.11 -11.34
N THR A 21 -27.07 -16.88 -11.61
CA THR A 21 -28.42 -16.58 -11.11
C THR A 21 -28.62 -17.25 -9.75
N ARG A 22 -29.18 -16.54 -8.78
CA ARG A 22 -29.38 -17.04 -7.42
C ARG A 22 -30.76 -16.66 -6.89
N THR A 23 -31.39 -17.58 -6.19
CA THR A 23 -32.61 -17.32 -5.42
C THR A 23 -32.23 -16.99 -3.99
N LEU A 24 -32.73 -15.88 -3.47
CA LEU A 24 -32.48 -15.37 -2.12
C LEU A 24 -33.78 -15.13 -1.38
N ASP A 25 -33.72 -15.13 -0.05
CA ASP A 25 -34.81 -14.74 0.81
C ASP A 25 -35.05 -13.22 0.74
N PRO A 26 -36.31 -12.74 0.88
CA PRO A 26 -36.60 -11.31 1.02
C PRO A 26 -35.82 -10.70 2.20
N GLY A 27 -35.35 -9.47 2.05
CA GLY A 27 -34.55 -8.77 3.06
C GLY A 27 -33.06 -9.12 3.06
N THR A 28 -32.61 -9.95 2.12
CA THR A 28 -31.15 -10.18 1.95
C THR A 28 -30.45 -8.91 1.48
N THR A 29 -29.34 -8.55 2.14
CA THR A 29 -28.53 -7.38 1.77
C THR A 29 -27.29 -7.80 0.97
N LEU A 30 -26.63 -6.83 0.31
CA LEU A 30 -25.35 -7.04 -0.39
C LEU A 30 -24.27 -7.66 0.53
N GLY A 31 -24.20 -7.22 1.78
CA GLY A 31 -23.25 -7.78 2.76
C GLY A 31 -23.55 -9.24 3.09
N MET A 32 -24.81 -9.58 3.33
CA MET A 32 -25.23 -10.98 3.59
C MET A 32 -24.94 -11.88 2.39
N LEU A 33 -25.17 -11.41 1.19
CA LEU A 33 -24.83 -12.14 -0.03
C LEU A 33 -23.32 -12.34 -0.19
N TRP A 34 -22.52 -11.32 0.14
CA TRP A 34 -21.04 -11.43 0.14
C TRP A 34 -20.53 -12.48 1.12
N GLU A 35 -21.07 -12.52 2.34
CA GLU A 35 -20.75 -13.53 3.35
C GLU A 35 -21.09 -14.97 2.88
N GLN A 36 -22.24 -15.14 2.20
CA GLN A 36 -22.60 -16.43 1.61
C GLN A 36 -21.58 -16.85 0.54
N LEU A 37 -21.17 -15.92 -0.33
CA LEU A 37 -20.18 -16.19 -1.37
C LEU A 37 -18.79 -16.54 -0.79
N ILE A 38 -18.38 -15.89 0.30
CA ILE A 38 -17.14 -16.23 1.03
C ILE A 38 -17.24 -17.65 1.61
N SER A 39 -18.39 -18.02 2.18
CA SER A 39 -18.59 -19.37 2.72
C SER A 39 -18.46 -20.47 1.65
N GLU A 40 -18.95 -20.20 0.43
CA GLU A 40 -18.85 -21.11 -0.71
C GLU A 40 -17.47 -21.07 -1.38
N HIS A 41 -16.84 -19.90 -1.40
CA HIS A 41 -15.55 -19.65 -2.04
C HIS A 41 -14.58 -18.94 -1.06
N PRO A 42 -13.92 -19.64 -0.13
CA PRO A 42 -13.11 -19.03 0.95
C PRO A 42 -11.99 -18.10 0.46
N ARG A 43 -11.51 -18.28 -0.78
CA ARG A 43 -10.51 -17.40 -1.41
C ARG A 43 -11.02 -15.97 -1.62
N LEU A 44 -12.34 -15.73 -1.63
CA LEU A 44 -12.92 -14.39 -1.70
C LEU A 44 -12.72 -13.60 -0.40
N GLN A 45 -12.47 -14.24 0.74
CA GLN A 45 -12.24 -13.58 2.02
C GLN A 45 -11.13 -12.54 1.96
N GLY A 46 -10.08 -12.77 1.15
CA GLY A 46 -8.99 -11.83 0.94
C GLY A 46 -9.39 -10.48 0.33
N TYR A 47 -10.62 -10.36 -0.18
CA TYR A 47 -11.16 -9.13 -0.77
C TYR A 47 -12.12 -8.39 0.17
N THR A 48 -12.46 -8.94 1.34
CA THR A 48 -13.33 -8.28 2.33
C THR A 48 -12.75 -6.93 2.73
N GLY A 49 -13.60 -5.88 2.72
CA GLY A 49 -13.20 -4.49 2.97
C GLY A 49 -12.57 -3.76 1.77
N ARG A 50 -12.28 -4.48 0.65
CA ARG A 50 -11.73 -3.89 -0.58
C ARG A 50 -12.60 -4.14 -1.81
N VAL A 51 -13.56 -5.05 -1.72
CA VAL A 51 -14.54 -5.30 -2.79
C VAL A 51 -15.48 -4.11 -2.92
N LEU A 52 -15.70 -3.65 -4.15
CA LEU A 52 -16.74 -2.67 -4.45
C LEU A 52 -18.05 -3.41 -4.73
N LEU A 53 -19.11 -2.95 -4.10
CA LEU A 53 -20.45 -3.53 -4.18
C LEU A 53 -21.30 -2.66 -5.10
N ALA A 54 -22.00 -3.26 -6.05
CA ALA A 54 -22.92 -2.53 -6.94
C ALA A 54 -24.20 -3.32 -7.15
N VAL A 55 -25.32 -2.58 -7.30
CA VAL A 55 -26.63 -3.10 -7.68
C VAL A 55 -27.12 -2.26 -8.85
N ASN A 56 -27.55 -2.91 -9.93
CA ASN A 56 -28.09 -2.26 -11.13
C ASN A 56 -27.17 -1.14 -11.66
N GLN A 57 -25.85 -1.39 -11.65
CA GLN A 57 -24.79 -0.46 -12.11
C GLN A 57 -24.55 0.77 -11.20
N GLU A 58 -25.17 0.82 -10.02
CA GLU A 58 -24.94 1.85 -9.01
C GLU A 58 -24.16 1.28 -7.81
N PHE A 59 -23.21 2.05 -7.26
CA PHE A 59 -22.48 1.61 -6.07
C PHE A 59 -23.40 1.56 -4.86
N GLY A 60 -23.32 0.43 -4.13
CA GLY A 60 -24.05 0.19 -2.90
C GLY A 60 -23.13 -0.05 -1.70
N THR A 61 -23.74 -0.19 -0.53
CA THR A 61 -23.07 -0.55 0.73
C THR A 61 -23.47 -1.96 1.16
N ALA A 62 -22.79 -2.51 2.15
CA ALA A 62 -23.17 -3.81 2.72
C ALA A 62 -24.62 -3.86 3.24
N ALA A 63 -25.19 -2.71 3.63
CA ALA A 63 -26.55 -2.57 4.12
C ALA A 63 -27.61 -2.42 2.99
N THR A 64 -27.19 -2.29 1.72
CA THR A 64 -28.12 -2.16 0.59
C THR A 64 -28.95 -3.43 0.46
N GLU A 65 -30.27 -3.32 0.55
CA GLU A 65 -31.23 -4.40 0.39
C GLU A 65 -31.41 -4.77 -1.08
N LEU A 66 -31.55 -6.07 -1.37
CA LEU A 66 -31.72 -6.60 -2.72
C LEU A 66 -33.20 -6.86 -3.01
N HIS A 67 -33.57 -6.71 -4.29
CA HIS A 67 -34.91 -6.92 -4.78
C HIS A 67 -34.95 -7.95 -5.92
N ASP A 68 -36.16 -8.41 -6.26
CA ASP A 68 -36.31 -9.36 -7.35
C ASP A 68 -35.94 -8.74 -8.69
N GLY A 69 -35.12 -9.46 -9.46
CA GLY A 69 -34.61 -9.01 -10.75
C GLY A 69 -33.31 -8.20 -10.69
N ASP A 70 -32.76 -7.89 -9.51
CA ASP A 70 -31.52 -7.10 -9.39
C ASP A 70 -30.31 -7.78 -10.06
N GLU A 71 -29.49 -6.96 -10.71
CA GLU A 71 -28.13 -7.32 -11.14
C GLU A 71 -27.14 -6.83 -10.08
N VAL A 72 -26.47 -7.78 -9.43
CA VAL A 72 -25.47 -7.50 -8.39
C VAL A 72 -24.08 -7.71 -8.96
N ALA A 73 -23.15 -6.79 -8.70
CA ALA A 73 -21.76 -6.90 -9.07
C ALA A 73 -20.84 -6.83 -7.85
N PHE A 74 -19.99 -7.85 -7.70
CA PHE A 74 -18.86 -7.83 -6.78
C PHE A 74 -17.60 -7.55 -7.59
N ILE A 75 -17.16 -6.29 -7.54
CA ILE A 75 -16.05 -5.79 -8.35
C ILE A 75 -14.78 -5.89 -7.49
N PRO A 76 -13.80 -6.75 -7.86
CA PRO A 76 -12.51 -6.74 -7.18
C PRO A 76 -11.88 -5.37 -7.33
N PRO A 77 -11.02 -4.95 -6.39
CA PRO A 77 -10.27 -3.72 -6.60
C PRO A 77 -9.61 -3.80 -7.97
N VAL A 78 -9.97 -2.85 -8.83
CA VAL A 78 -9.42 -2.80 -10.18
C VAL A 78 -7.91 -2.55 -10.06
N SER A 79 -7.11 -3.42 -10.65
CA SER A 79 -5.75 -3.07 -11.03
C SER A 79 -5.85 -2.03 -12.17
N GLY A 80 -6.11 -0.76 -11.80
CA GLY A 80 -6.30 0.32 -12.77
C GLY A 80 -7.64 1.05 -12.64
N GLY A 81 -7.91 1.70 -11.47
CA GLY A 81 -9.13 2.49 -11.32
C GLY A 81 -9.44 3.01 -9.93
N SER A 82 -8.46 3.12 -9.05
CA SER A 82 -8.39 4.17 -8.03
C SER A 82 -7.16 4.97 -8.38
N SER A 83 -7.28 6.25 -8.72
CA SER A 83 -6.20 7.16 -9.09
C SER A 83 -4.91 6.42 -9.47
N ASP A 84 -4.41 6.48 -10.70
CA ASP A 84 -3.17 5.87 -11.20
C ASP A 84 -1.91 6.25 -10.38
N LEU A 85 -2.11 6.83 -9.21
CA LEU A 85 -1.08 7.26 -8.28
C LEU A 85 -0.84 6.16 -7.24
N PRO A 86 0.40 5.76 -7.00
CA PRO A 86 0.75 4.80 -5.97
C PRO A 86 0.34 5.32 -4.58
N GLU A 87 0.12 4.40 -3.63
CA GLU A 87 -0.07 4.79 -2.23
C GLU A 87 1.17 5.56 -1.74
N PRO A 88 0.99 6.68 -1.03
CA PRO A 88 2.12 7.51 -0.60
C PRO A 88 2.99 6.85 0.49
N PHE A 89 2.44 5.95 1.29
CA PHE A 89 3.16 5.29 2.38
C PHE A 89 3.01 3.77 2.27
N VAL A 90 4.12 3.09 1.95
CA VAL A 90 4.11 1.66 1.66
C VAL A 90 5.29 0.95 2.31
N ILE A 91 5.02 -0.22 2.91
CA ILE A 91 6.02 -1.23 3.26
C ILE A 91 5.84 -2.41 2.30
N THR A 92 6.89 -2.80 1.58
CA THR A 92 6.82 -3.83 0.54
C THR A 92 8.06 -4.70 0.47
N ALA A 93 7.94 -5.92 -0.01
CA ALA A 93 9.09 -6.77 -0.36
C ALA A 93 9.62 -6.51 -1.79
N GLU A 94 8.82 -5.83 -2.62
CA GLU A 94 9.18 -5.55 -4.01
C GLU A 94 10.25 -4.48 -4.14
N PRO A 95 11.05 -4.48 -5.22
CA PRO A 95 11.99 -3.41 -5.53
C PRO A 95 11.29 -2.05 -5.62
N LEU A 96 11.95 -1.02 -5.08
CA LEU A 96 11.41 0.33 -5.06
C LEU A 96 11.74 1.08 -6.36
N ASP A 97 10.73 1.74 -6.94
CA ASP A 97 10.87 2.63 -8.11
C ASP A 97 10.51 4.07 -7.69
N PRO A 98 11.41 5.06 -7.87
CA PRO A 98 11.11 6.44 -7.54
C PRO A 98 10.16 7.14 -8.53
N ALA A 99 10.06 6.67 -9.78
CA ALA A 99 9.31 7.38 -10.80
C ALA A 99 7.82 7.55 -10.48
N PRO A 100 7.08 6.53 -10.03
CA PRO A 100 5.69 6.68 -9.61
C PRO A 100 5.52 7.63 -8.41
N LEU A 101 6.49 7.65 -7.47
CA LEU A 101 6.43 8.53 -6.31
C LEU A 101 6.64 10.00 -6.68
N LEU A 102 7.54 10.27 -7.63
CA LEU A 102 7.72 11.62 -8.18
C LEU A 102 6.43 12.15 -8.79
N ALA A 103 5.76 11.35 -9.62
CA ALA A 103 4.48 11.71 -10.22
C ALA A 103 3.37 11.94 -9.17
N LEU A 104 3.39 11.17 -8.07
CA LEU A 104 2.43 11.29 -6.97
C LEU A 104 2.56 12.60 -6.20
N VAL A 105 3.79 13.01 -5.87
CA VAL A 105 4.00 14.16 -4.98
C VAL A 105 3.99 15.50 -5.72
N GLN A 106 4.41 15.53 -6.96
CA GLN A 106 4.57 16.75 -7.73
C GLN A 106 3.22 17.41 -8.08
N THR A 107 3.13 18.71 -7.85
CA THR A 107 1.99 19.56 -8.24
C THR A 107 2.48 20.83 -8.96
N PRO A 108 1.58 21.58 -9.64
CA PRO A 108 1.96 22.87 -10.25
C PRO A 108 2.45 23.93 -9.26
N ALA A 109 2.20 23.78 -7.96
CA ALA A 109 2.65 24.69 -6.91
C ALA A 109 4.09 24.42 -6.45
N ASP A 110 4.68 23.27 -6.84
CA ASP A 110 5.99 22.86 -6.36
C ASP A 110 7.09 23.31 -7.29
N GLY A 111 8.07 24.01 -6.74
CA GLY A 111 9.30 24.43 -7.42
C GLY A 111 10.48 23.49 -7.19
N ALA A 112 10.35 22.53 -6.29
CA ALA A 112 11.37 21.54 -5.96
C ALA A 112 10.77 20.21 -5.53
N VAL A 113 11.40 19.10 -5.96
CA VAL A 113 11.16 17.77 -5.42
C VAL A 113 12.48 17.17 -5.02
N VAL A 114 12.60 16.74 -3.75
CA VAL A 114 13.75 16.01 -3.23
C VAL A 114 13.41 14.54 -3.14
N THR A 115 14.26 13.69 -3.69
CA THR A 115 14.20 12.23 -3.52
C THR A 115 15.43 11.78 -2.77
N PHE A 116 15.23 11.25 -1.57
CA PHE A 116 16.25 10.50 -0.85
C PHE A 116 16.07 9.01 -1.11
N ALA A 117 17.17 8.34 -1.50
CA ALA A 117 17.22 6.89 -1.64
C ALA A 117 18.26 6.32 -0.67
N GLY A 118 17.80 5.57 0.33
CA GLY A 118 18.66 4.79 1.20
C GLY A 118 19.01 3.46 0.55
N VAL A 119 20.30 3.20 0.35
CA VAL A 119 20.80 2.05 -0.42
C VAL A 119 21.61 1.13 0.48
N ALA A 120 21.50 -0.18 0.28
CA ALA A 120 22.32 -1.17 0.95
C ALA A 120 23.78 -1.04 0.48
N ARG A 121 24.71 -0.76 1.42
CA ARG A 121 26.13 -0.60 1.13
C ARG A 121 26.93 -1.82 1.59
N ASP A 122 28.09 -2.04 1.04
CA ASP A 122 28.96 -3.19 1.24
C ASP A 122 29.78 -3.16 2.54
N ASN A 123 29.64 -2.13 3.37
CA ASN A 123 30.36 -1.99 4.63
C ASN A 123 29.59 -1.18 5.67
N PHE A 124 29.88 -1.46 6.93
CA PHE A 124 29.45 -0.64 8.06
C PHE A 124 30.51 -0.69 9.17
N GLY A 125 30.98 0.49 9.65
CA GLY A 125 31.96 0.58 10.71
C GLY A 125 33.29 -0.10 10.38
N GLY A 126 33.70 -0.15 9.10
CA GLY A 126 34.91 -0.81 8.65
C GLY A 126 34.79 -2.32 8.48
N ARG A 127 33.63 -2.91 8.71
CA ARG A 127 33.36 -4.34 8.52
C ARG A 127 32.57 -4.57 7.22
N ALA A 128 32.95 -5.58 6.47
CA ALA A 128 32.32 -5.91 5.19
C ALA A 128 30.93 -6.53 5.39
N THR A 129 29.91 -5.95 4.74
CA THR A 129 28.52 -6.43 4.71
C THR A 129 28.30 -7.24 3.43
N ALA A 130 27.76 -8.46 3.55
CA ALA A 130 27.38 -9.29 2.41
C ALA A 130 25.99 -8.94 1.88
N ARG A 131 25.03 -8.68 2.77
CA ARG A 131 23.66 -8.28 2.46
C ARG A 131 22.98 -7.68 3.68
N LEU A 132 21.84 -7.04 3.50
CA LEU A 132 20.96 -6.57 4.57
C LEU A 132 19.66 -7.36 4.57
N SER A 133 18.99 -7.43 5.72
CA SER A 133 17.57 -7.76 5.76
C SER A 133 16.83 -6.78 6.66
N TYR A 134 15.60 -6.46 6.25
CA TYR A 134 14.70 -5.60 7.01
C TYR A 134 13.45 -6.37 7.39
N GLU A 135 12.99 -6.17 8.61
CA GLU A 135 11.70 -6.62 9.10
C GLU A 135 10.89 -5.41 9.56
N ALA A 136 9.56 -5.46 9.45
CA ALA A 136 8.68 -4.39 9.90
C ALA A 136 7.38 -4.94 10.45
N TYR A 137 6.84 -4.26 11.46
CA TYR A 137 5.44 -4.42 11.84
C TYR A 137 4.60 -3.51 10.93
N THR A 138 4.21 -4.03 9.78
CA THR A 138 3.64 -3.26 8.66
C THR A 138 2.38 -2.50 9.05
N GLU A 139 1.47 -3.12 9.84
CA GLU A 139 0.21 -2.53 10.29
C GLU A 139 0.43 -1.27 11.15
N MET A 140 1.55 -1.20 11.86
CA MET A 140 1.93 -0.04 12.66
C MET A 140 2.88 0.89 11.91
N ALA A 141 3.78 0.36 11.08
CA ALA A 141 4.77 1.15 10.36
C ALA A 141 4.13 2.17 9.40
N VAL A 142 3.14 1.77 8.61
CA VAL A 142 2.47 2.67 7.66
C VAL A 142 1.79 3.87 8.33
N PRO A 143 0.98 3.72 9.41
CA PRO A 143 0.48 4.86 10.20
C PRO A 143 1.60 5.76 10.75
N VAL A 144 2.71 5.20 11.22
CA VAL A 144 3.86 5.96 11.74
C VAL A 144 4.52 6.78 10.62
N LEU A 145 4.72 6.21 9.42
CA LEU A 145 5.25 6.98 8.29
C LEU A 145 4.34 8.15 7.92
N ARG A 146 3.03 7.97 7.95
CA ARG A 146 2.05 9.05 7.73
C ARG A 146 2.12 10.12 8.81
N GLN A 147 2.26 9.72 10.08
CA GLN A 147 2.46 10.65 11.19
C GLN A 147 3.71 11.49 10.98
N ILE A 148 4.85 10.88 10.66
CA ILE A 148 6.13 11.58 10.43
C ILE A 148 6.01 12.60 9.29
N ALA A 149 5.33 12.25 8.20
CA ALA A 149 5.07 13.18 7.11
C ALA A 149 4.24 14.38 7.57
N GLY A 150 3.20 14.17 8.41
CA GLY A 150 2.41 15.24 9.02
C GLY A 150 3.22 16.13 9.96
N GLU A 151 4.15 15.55 10.74
CA GLU A 151 5.09 16.31 11.57
C GLU A 151 5.99 17.23 10.73
N ALA A 152 6.50 16.73 9.58
CA ALA A 152 7.30 17.52 8.65
C ALA A 152 6.47 18.64 8.00
N GLN A 153 5.25 18.37 7.55
CA GLN A 153 4.34 19.36 6.98
C GLN A 153 3.94 20.47 7.99
N ALA A 154 3.92 20.15 9.28
CA ALA A 154 3.66 21.14 10.32
C ALA A 154 4.87 22.08 10.62
N ARG A 155 6.08 21.66 10.23
CA ARG A 155 7.33 22.40 10.49
C ARG A 155 7.82 23.23 9.31
N TRP A 156 7.60 22.75 8.09
CA TRP A 156 8.07 23.37 6.86
C TRP A 156 6.94 23.57 5.86
N GLU A 157 7.06 24.59 5.06
CA GLU A 157 6.18 24.81 3.92
C GLU A 157 6.54 23.81 2.82
N ILE A 158 5.99 22.61 2.92
CA ILE A 158 6.15 21.53 1.95
C ILE A 158 4.79 21.06 1.45
N GLY A 159 4.79 20.48 0.25
CA GLY A 159 3.63 19.89 -0.38
C GLY A 159 3.40 18.43 0.03
N ARG A 160 3.23 17.58 -0.97
CA ARG A 160 3.01 16.15 -0.73
C ARG A 160 4.31 15.43 -0.37
N VAL A 161 4.16 14.37 0.42
CA VAL A 161 5.24 13.49 0.84
C VAL A 161 4.88 12.06 0.50
N ALA A 162 5.85 11.29 0.02
CA ALA A 162 5.73 9.84 -0.13
C ALA A 162 6.92 9.13 0.50
N VAL A 163 6.67 8.00 1.17
CA VAL A 163 7.71 7.15 1.77
C VAL A 163 7.40 5.69 1.48
N HIS A 164 8.29 5.04 0.74
CA HIS A 164 8.26 3.61 0.53
C HIS A 164 9.46 2.96 1.19
N HIS A 165 9.23 1.88 1.95
CA HIS A 165 10.32 1.12 2.57
C HIS A 165 10.22 -0.35 2.17
N ARG A 166 11.36 -0.91 1.77
CA ARG A 166 11.47 -2.31 1.38
C ARG A 166 11.86 -3.17 2.58
N ILE A 167 11.23 -4.33 2.70
CA ILE A 167 11.53 -5.36 3.70
C ILE A 167 12.01 -6.65 3.03
N GLY A 168 12.47 -7.60 3.83
CA GLY A 168 13.09 -8.84 3.34
C GLY A 168 14.58 -8.66 3.08
N VAL A 169 15.15 -9.55 2.29
CA VAL A 169 16.57 -9.56 1.97
C VAL A 169 16.90 -8.57 0.86
N LEU A 170 17.90 -7.74 1.07
CA LEU A 170 18.40 -6.74 0.13
C LEU A 170 19.86 -7.02 -0.19
N GLU A 171 20.15 -7.20 -1.46
CA GLU A 171 21.52 -7.28 -1.95
C GLU A 171 22.19 -5.90 -1.93
N ILE A 172 23.53 -5.88 -1.90
CA ILE A 172 24.29 -4.64 -1.96
C ILE A 172 23.92 -3.84 -3.22
N GLY A 173 23.70 -2.54 -3.04
CA GLY A 173 23.22 -1.65 -4.09
C GLY A 173 21.69 -1.55 -4.21
N ALA A 174 20.93 -2.44 -3.56
CA ALA A 174 19.47 -2.36 -3.58
C ALA A 174 18.95 -1.20 -2.74
N THR A 175 17.89 -0.52 -3.22
CA THR A 175 17.22 0.55 -2.49
C THR A 175 16.34 -0.03 -1.38
N ALA A 176 16.60 0.40 -0.14
CA ALA A 176 15.85 0.01 1.05
C ALA A 176 14.70 0.96 1.36
N VAL A 177 14.88 2.25 1.13
CA VAL A 177 13.89 3.28 1.44
C VAL A 177 13.95 4.40 0.41
N LEU A 178 12.77 4.90 0.04
CA LEU A 178 12.59 6.13 -0.74
C LEU A 178 11.80 7.12 0.11
N VAL A 179 12.30 8.35 0.23
CA VAL A 179 11.57 9.49 0.78
C VAL A 179 11.50 10.55 -0.30
N VAL A 180 10.30 10.93 -0.70
CA VAL A 180 10.08 11.91 -1.76
C VAL A 180 9.25 13.06 -1.18
N VAL A 181 9.78 14.27 -1.27
CA VAL A 181 9.18 15.49 -0.70
C VAL A 181 9.09 16.56 -1.77
N ALA A 182 7.89 17.06 -2.03
CA ALA A 182 7.64 18.23 -2.88
C ALA A 182 7.53 19.50 -2.04
N ALA A 183 8.01 20.63 -2.56
CA ALA A 183 7.90 21.92 -1.90
C ALA A 183 7.96 23.08 -2.89
N PRO A 184 7.42 24.26 -2.55
CA PRO A 184 7.62 25.49 -3.35
C PRO A 184 9.11 25.87 -3.50
N HIS A 185 9.91 25.61 -2.46
CA HIS A 185 11.33 25.97 -2.43
C HIS A 185 12.21 24.80 -1.92
N ARG A 186 13.39 24.62 -2.57
CA ARG A 186 14.31 23.50 -2.30
C ARG A 186 14.75 23.36 -0.83
N HIS A 187 14.94 24.46 -0.10
CA HIS A 187 15.46 24.42 1.27
C HIS A 187 14.54 23.61 2.19
N ALA A 188 13.25 23.94 2.19
CA ALA A 188 12.24 23.20 2.95
C ALA A 188 12.17 21.71 2.55
N ALA A 189 12.32 21.39 1.27
CA ALA A 189 12.29 20.01 0.78
C ALA A 189 13.49 19.18 1.30
N PHE A 190 14.70 19.76 1.34
CA PHE A 190 15.89 19.09 1.89
C PHE A 190 15.79 18.87 3.39
N GLU A 191 15.43 19.91 4.16
CA GLU A 191 15.30 19.83 5.61
C GLU A 191 14.21 18.82 6.02
N ALA A 192 13.07 18.83 5.34
CA ALA A 192 12.00 17.88 5.59
C ALA A 192 12.39 16.44 5.24
N ALA A 193 13.11 16.21 4.15
CA ALA A 193 13.56 14.87 3.77
C ALA A 193 14.56 14.29 4.78
N GLU A 194 15.51 15.09 5.27
CA GLU A 194 16.45 14.72 6.34
C GLU A 194 15.70 14.38 7.63
N TYR A 195 14.80 15.28 8.07
CA TYR A 195 13.99 15.08 9.26
C TYR A 195 13.17 13.77 9.18
N ILE A 196 12.49 13.55 8.05
CA ILE A 196 11.67 12.33 7.84
C ILE A 196 12.55 11.09 8.01
N MET A 197 13.75 11.06 7.41
CA MET A 197 14.65 9.92 7.54
C MET A 197 15.13 9.69 8.98
N ASP A 198 15.42 10.74 9.72
CA ASP A 198 15.84 10.61 11.12
C ASP A 198 14.69 10.10 11.98
N ARG A 199 13.48 10.65 11.79
CA ARG A 199 12.29 10.18 12.51
C ARG A 199 11.93 8.74 12.21
N ILE A 200 12.08 8.29 10.95
CA ILE A 200 11.88 6.88 10.58
C ILE A 200 12.79 5.98 11.42
N LYS A 201 14.07 6.31 11.55
CA LYS A 201 15.01 5.54 12.35
C LYS A 201 14.72 5.57 13.85
N GLU A 202 14.10 6.64 14.35
CA GLU A 202 13.79 6.80 15.78
C GLU A 202 12.52 6.06 16.20
N ILE A 203 11.46 6.10 15.38
CA ILE A 203 10.12 5.65 15.85
C ILE A 203 9.41 4.65 14.96
N ALA A 204 9.87 4.47 13.70
CA ALA A 204 9.20 3.49 12.85
C ALA A 204 9.56 2.07 13.29
N PRO A 205 8.57 1.16 13.45
CA PRO A 205 8.82 -0.22 13.82
C PRO A 205 9.35 -1.02 12.62
N ILE A 206 10.56 -0.68 12.22
CA ILE A 206 11.34 -1.27 11.12
C ILE A 206 12.73 -1.59 11.66
N TRP A 207 13.12 -2.84 11.57
CA TRP A 207 14.39 -3.33 12.11
C TRP A 207 15.30 -3.81 10.98
N LYS A 208 16.60 -3.55 11.13
CA LYS A 208 17.63 -3.91 10.18
C LYS A 208 18.54 -4.98 10.76
N ARG A 209 18.84 -6.02 9.97
CA ARG A 209 19.86 -7.03 10.28
C ARG A 209 20.98 -6.93 9.24
N GLU A 210 22.21 -6.78 9.73
CA GLU A 210 23.41 -6.90 8.93
C GLU A 210 23.81 -8.37 8.81
N HIS A 211 24.07 -8.84 7.59
CA HIS A 211 24.68 -10.13 7.31
C HIS A 211 26.11 -9.85 6.86
N TRP A 212 27.06 -10.19 7.72
CA TRP A 212 28.45 -9.88 7.48
C TRP A 212 29.12 -10.86 6.51
N ALA A 213 30.16 -10.43 5.83
CA ALA A 213 30.93 -11.27 4.89
C ALA A 213 31.63 -12.47 5.56
N ASP A 214 31.84 -12.42 6.87
CA ASP A 214 32.37 -13.53 7.68
C ASP A 214 31.31 -14.58 8.06
N GLY A 215 30.06 -14.42 7.61
CA GLY A 215 28.95 -15.34 7.87
C GLY A 215 28.19 -15.09 9.17
N THR A 216 28.58 -14.10 9.98
CA THR A 216 27.84 -13.73 11.18
C THR A 216 26.71 -12.74 10.86
N GLU A 217 25.75 -12.60 11.77
CA GLU A 217 24.59 -11.70 11.62
C GLU A 217 24.39 -10.88 12.89
N GLU A 218 23.88 -9.66 12.73
CA GLU A 218 23.65 -8.75 13.86
C GLU A 218 22.46 -7.82 13.59
N TRP A 219 21.53 -7.74 14.54
CA TRP A 219 20.48 -6.72 14.52
C TRP A 219 21.09 -5.35 14.83
N ARG A 220 20.62 -4.34 14.09
CA ARG A 220 21.00 -2.95 14.28
C ARG A 220 19.78 -2.09 14.56
N GLU A 221 19.90 -1.24 15.56
CA GLU A 221 18.96 -0.17 15.87
C GLU A 221 19.17 1.05 14.98
#